data_8c810dd35ed9b8ccfec90c4a8b6bb7d3
#
_entry.id   8c810dd35ed9b8ccfec90c4a8b6bb7d3
#
_cell.length_a   1.000
_cell.length_b   1.000
_cell.length_c   1.000
_cell.angle_alpha   90.00
_cell.angle_beta   90.00
_cell.angle_gamma   90.00
#
_symmetry.space_group_name_H-M   'P 1'
#
loop_
_entity.id
_entity.type
_entity.pdbx_description
1 polymer ?
#
loop_
_entity_poly.entity_id
_entity_poly.type
_entity_poly.pdbx_seq_one_letter_code
_entity_poly.pdbx_strand_id
1 'polypeptide(L)'
;LDMESIAWLETYLMNYAGTVIIVAHDRYFLDRVVTKIVELDGGIATSFQGNYTAYSEKKAIIRAGVLKAYLNQQQEIRHQEEVITKLKSFNREKSIKRAESREKMLSKMDLLEKPTEINDAMHITLEPCVTSGNDVLSVRELAKSFDGMTLFTDLNFEIKRGERIAIIGNNGTGKTTILKMINGLLTPDNGEIRLG
;
A
#
# COMPACT_ATOMS: atom_id res chain seq x y z
N LEU A 1 15.83 -7.83 8.15
CA LEU A 1 16.19 -7.59 9.56
C LEU A 1 15.19 -8.33 10.43
N ASP A 2 15.67 -8.89 11.55
CA ASP A 2 14.79 -9.43 12.57
C ASP A 2 14.18 -8.31 13.43
N MET A 3 13.20 -8.66 14.26
CA MET A 3 12.49 -7.69 15.09
C MET A 3 13.40 -6.99 16.09
N GLU A 4 14.38 -7.71 16.65
CA GLU A 4 15.35 -7.13 17.60
C GLU A 4 16.29 -6.15 16.93
N SER A 5 16.79 -6.46 15.73
CA SER A 5 17.64 -5.56 14.94
C SER A 5 16.89 -4.28 14.54
N ILE A 6 15.59 -4.40 14.20
CA ILE A 6 14.77 -3.22 13.87
C ILE A 6 14.57 -2.36 15.11
N ALA A 7 14.19 -2.95 16.25
CA ALA A 7 13.97 -2.22 17.50
C ALA A 7 15.25 -1.53 17.99
N TRP A 8 16.40 -2.19 17.86
CA TRP A 8 17.71 -1.58 18.15
C TRP A 8 17.98 -0.40 17.22
N LEU A 9 17.76 -0.56 15.90
CA LEU A 9 18.00 0.50 14.91
C LEU A 9 17.10 1.71 15.15
N GLU A 10 15.82 1.48 15.45
CA GLU A 10 14.89 2.56 15.82
C GLU A 10 15.41 3.35 17.01
N THR A 11 15.77 2.64 18.08
CA THR A 11 16.29 3.27 19.31
C THR A 11 17.59 4.04 19.05
N TYR A 12 18.49 3.48 18.25
CA TYR A 12 19.73 4.13 17.89
C TYR A 12 19.49 5.42 17.08
N LEU A 13 18.63 5.36 16.06
CA LEU A 13 18.34 6.51 15.21
C LEU A 13 17.57 7.62 15.93
N MET A 14 16.66 7.26 16.84
CA MET A 14 15.94 8.25 17.67
C MET A 14 16.89 9.04 18.60
N ASN A 15 17.97 8.43 19.06
CA ASN A 15 18.95 9.06 19.94
C ASN A 15 20.17 9.62 19.18
N TYR A 16 20.25 9.46 17.87
CA TYR A 16 21.36 9.93 17.08
C TYR A 16 21.32 11.47 16.94
N ALA A 17 22.38 12.15 17.34
CA ALA A 17 22.45 13.61 17.34
C ALA A 17 22.70 14.24 15.96
N GLY A 18 23.08 13.45 14.95
CA GLY A 18 23.32 13.91 13.59
C GLY A 18 22.08 13.88 12.70
N THR A 19 22.21 14.40 11.49
CA THR A 19 21.15 14.33 10.48
C THR A 19 21.17 12.97 9.79
N VAL A 20 20.00 12.34 9.61
CA VAL A 20 19.84 11.07 8.94
C VAL A 20 18.84 11.22 7.79
N ILE A 21 19.17 10.66 6.63
CA ILE A 21 18.27 10.56 5.48
C ILE A 21 17.95 9.07 5.29
N ILE A 22 16.66 8.74 5.29
CA ILE A 22 16.18 7.36 5.23
C ILE A 22 15.31 7.19 4.00
N VAL A 23 15.53 6.12 3.25
CA VAL A 23 14.61 5.61 2.23
C VAL A 23 14.12 4.25 2.69
N ALA A 24 12.84 4.17 3.03
CA ALA A 24 12.23 2.94 3.52
C ALA A 24 10.78 2.81 3.03
N HIS A 25 10.30 1.57 2.94
CA HIS A 25 8.91 1.24 2.62
C HIS A 25 8.09 0.87 3.85
N ASP A 26 8.74 0.66 4.98
CA ASP A 26 8.09 0.34 6.24
C ASP A 26 7.52 1.62 6.88
N ARG A 27 6.20 1.74 6.79
CA ARG A 27 5.45 2.89 7.32
C ARG A 27 5.57 2.99 8.84
N TYR A 28 5.60 1.85 9.53
CA TYR A 28 5.70 1.80 10.98
C TYR A 28 7.06 2.29 11.47
N PHE A 29 8.13 1.84 10.82
CA PHE A 29 9.48 2.31 11.09
C PHE A 29 9.61 3.84 10.84
N LEU A 30 9.11 4.32 9.69
CA LEU A 30 9.12 5.75 9.37
C LEU A 30 8.32 6.57 10.38
N ASP A 31 7.18 6.05 10.85
CA ASP A 31 6.35 6.78 11.80
C ASP A 31 7.04 7.04 13.15
N ARG A 32 7.93 6.13 13.56
CA ARG A 32 8.67 6.23 14.83
C ARG A 32 9.94 7.07 14.74
N VAL A 33 10.63 7.05 13.60
CA VAL A 33 12.01 7.57 13.51
C VAL A 33 12.05 8.93 12.83
N VAL A 34 11.17 9.23 11.86
CA VAL A 34 11.29 10.45 11.08
C VAL A 34 10.50 11.62 11.65
N THR A 35 11.06 12.82 11.49
CA THR A 35 10.45 14.10 11.88
C THR A 35 10.04 14.94 10.68
N LYS A 36 10.47 14.56 9.48
CA LYS A 36 10.18 15.23 8.22
C LYS A 36 10.15 14.21 7.09
N ILE A 37 9.18 14.32 6.19
CA ILE A 37 9.05 13.48 5.00
C ILE A 37 9.23 14.34 3.76
N VAL A 38 9.97 13.84 2.79
CA VAL A 38 10.08 14.40 1.44
C VAL A 38 9.46 13.40 0.47
N GLU A 39 8.35 13.77 -0.12
CA GLU A 39 7.68 13.00 -1.15
C GLU A 39 8.20 13.40 -2.53
N LEU A 40 8.49 12.43 -3.36
CA LEU A 40 8.82 12.61 -4.77
C LEU A 40 7.65 12.07 -5.61
N ASP A 41 6.95 12.95 -6.29
CA ASP A 41 5.80 12.59 -7.13
C ASP A 41 5.84 13.40 -8.43
N GLY A 42 5.75 12.74 -9.59
CA GLY A 42 5.77 13.39 -10.90
C GLY A 42 6.97 14.31 -11.15
N GLY A 43 8.13 14.03 -10.56
CA GLY A 43 9.34 14.86 -10.67
C GLY A 43 9.37 16.08 -9.74
N ILE A 44 8.37 16.23 -8.89
CA ILE A 44 8.26 17.31 -7.89
C ILE A 44 8.57 16.77 -6.51
N ALA A 45 9.42 17.50 -5.76
CA ALA A 45 9.74 17.18 -4.37
C ALA A 45 8.92 18.07 -3.43
N THR A 46 8.06 17.46 -2.62
CA THR A 46 7.25 18.17 -1.62
C THR A 46 7.64 17.72 -0.22
N SER A 47 7.87 18.68 0.69
CA SER A 47 8.26 18.38 2.07
C SER A 47 7.11 18.56 3.05
N PHE A 48 6.98 17.61 3.98
CA PHE A 48 5.96 17.58 5.03
C PHE A 48 6.66 17.47 6.39
N GLN A 49 6.34 18.36 7.31
CA GLN A 49 6.78 18.26 8.69
C GLN A 49 5.93 17.25 9.45
N GLY A 50 6.58 16.41 10.24
CA GLY A 50 5.98 15.35 11.03
C GLY A 50 6.42 13.96 10.59
N ASN A 51 5.86 12.95 11.27
CA ASN A 51 6.04 11.54 10.99
C ASN A 51 5.15 11.07 9.82
N TYR A 52 5.15 9.77 9.55
CA TYR A 52 4.40 9.19 8.43
C TYR A 52 2.87 9.37 8.59
N THR A 53 2.33 9.22 9.80
CA THR A 53 0.91 9.42 10.09
C THR A 53 0.48 10.86 9.77
N ALA A 54 1.22 11.85 10.27
CA ALA A 54 0.95 13.26 10.00
C ALA A 54 1.06 13.62 8.49
N TYR A 55 2.01 13.01 7.78
CA TYR A 55 2.12 13.13 6.33
C TYR A 55 0.89 12.56 5.62
N SER A 56 0.47 11.33 5.99
CA SER A 56 -0.66 10.64 5.38
C SER A 56 -1.96 11.44 5.53
N GLU A 57 -2.21 11.99 6.72
CA GLU A 57 -3.37 12.84 6.98
C GLU A 57 -3.37 14.13 6.14
N LYS A 58 -2.23 14.82 6.09
CA LYS A 58 -2.08 16.04 5.27
C LYS A 58 -2.27 15.74 3.80
N LYS A 59 -1.71 14.64 3.30
CA LYS A 59 -1.86 14.21 1.91
C LYS A 59 -3.32 13.88 1.58
N ALA A 60 -4.04 13.22 2.48
CA ALA A 60 -5.47 12.93 2.32
C ALA A 60 -6.30 14.22 2.21
N ILE A 61 -6.02 15.22 3.05
CA ILE A 61 -6.71 16.53 3.00
C ILE A 61 -6.43 17.24 1.67
N ILE A 62 -5.17 17.29 1.24
CA ILE A 62 -4.77 17.91 -0.04
C ILE A 62 -5.48 17.23 -1.20
N ARG A 63 -5.48 15.89 -1.24
CA ARG A 63 -6.17 15.12 -2.30
C ARG A 63 -7.67 15.39 -2.31
N ALA A 64 -8.31 15.38 -1.16
CA ALA A 64 -9.75 15.70 -1.06
C ALA A 64 -10.03 17.12 -1.56
N GLY A 65 -9.17 18.09 -1.26
CA GLY A 65 -9.28 19.46 -1.76
C GLY A 65 -9.17 19.54 -3.28
N VAL A 66 -8.17 18.90 -3.86
CA VAL A 66 -7.95 18.87 -5.33
C VAL A 66 -9.12 18.19 -6.04
N LEU A 67 -9.60 17.06 -5.52
CA LEU A 67 -10.77 16.36 -6.08
C LEU A 67 -12.02 17.22 -6.02
N LYS A 68 -12.26 17.88 -4.89
CA LYS A 68 -13.40 18.80 -4.74
C LYS A 68 -13.33 19.97 -5.71
N ALA A 69 -12.17 20.59 -5.87
CA ALA A 69 -11.95 21.67 -6.84
C ALA A 69 -12.23 21.21 -8.27
N TYR A 70 -11.73 20.03 -8.66
CA TYR A 70 -12.01 19.43 -9.96
C TYR A 70 -13.52 19.19 -10.18
N LEU A 71 -14.19 18.57 -9.22
CA LEU A 71 -15.65 18.29 -9.31
C LEU A 71 -16.47 19.58 -9.41
N ASN A 72 -16.13 20.60 -8.63
CA ASN A 72 -16.80 21.90 -8.71
C ASN A 72 -16.61 22.54 -10.08
N GLN A 73 -15.39 22.51 -10.64
CA GLN A 73 -15.13 23.03 -11.98
C GLN A 73 -15.93 22.27 -13.05
N GLN A 74 -15.98 20.92 -12.97
CA GLN A 74 -16.78 20.11 -13.90
C GLN A 74 -18.28 20.40 -13.81
N GLN A 75 -18.78 20.68 -12.61
CA GLN A 75 -20.17 21.07 -12.42
C GLN A 75 -20.45 22.45 -13.03
N GLU A 76 -19.56 23.42 -12.84
CA GLU A 76 -19.69 24.76 -13.42
C GLU A 76 -19.63 24.71 -14.95
N ILE A 77 -18.70 23.93 -15.53
CA ILE A 77 -18.61 23.75 -16.98
C ILE A 77 -19.93 23.22 -17.53
N ARG A 78 -20.47 22.13 -16.95
CA ARG A 78 -21.78 21.58 -17.37
C ARG A 78 -22.91 22.58 -17.28
N HIS A 79 -22.96 23.32 -16.18
CA HIS A 79 -23.97 24.38 -16.01
C HIS A 79 -23.86 25.47 -17.10
N GLN A 80 -22.65 25.90 -17.42
CA GLN A 80 -22.44 26.91 -18.47
C GLN A 80 -22.82 26.37 -19.86
N GLU A 81 -22.49 25.10 -20.15
CA GLU A 81 -22.89 24.43 -21.42
C GLU A 81 -24.42 24.34 -21.57
N GLU A 82 -25.13 24.00 -20.47
CA GLU A 82 -26.60 23.99 -20.46
C GLU A 82 -27.19 25.39 -20.73
N VAL A 83 -26.64 26.42 -20.09
CA VAL A 83 -27.07 27.82 -20.32
C VAL A 83 -26.78 28.27 -21.75
N ILE A 84 -25.61 27.91 -22.32
CA ILE A 84 -25.27 28.23 -23.70
C ILE A 84 -26.23 27.54 -24.65
N THR A 85 -26.55 26.27 -24.45
CA THR A 85 -27.49 25.51 -25.27
C THR A 85 -28.88 26.13 -25.22
N LYS A 86 -29.34 26.52 -24.02
CA LYS A 86 -30.63 27.22 -23.83
C LYS A 86 -30.64 28.59 -24.50
N LEU A 87 -29.58 29.38 -24.44
CA LEU A 87 -29.49 30.68 -25.10
C LEU A 87 -29.52 30.55 -26.63
N LYS A 88 -28.86 29.54 -27.18
CA LYS A 88 -28.86 29.24 -28.63
C LYS A 88 -30.25 28.81 -29.12
N SER A 89 -31.03 28.05 -28.31
CA SER A 89 -32.36 27.58 -28.69
C SER A 89 -33.37 28.72 -28.89
N PHE A 90 -33.17 29.87 -28.27
CA PHE A 90 -34.07 31.05 -28.44
C PHE A 90 -33.91 31.71 -29.81
N ASN A 91 -32.89 31.40 -30.60
CA ASN A 91 -32.64 31.88 -31.95
C ASN A 91 -32.79 33.42 -32.14
N ARG A 92 -32.48 34.21 -31.12
CA ARG A 92 -32.48 35.66 -31.13
C ARG A 92 -31.03 36.18 -31.18
N GLU A 93 -30.75 37.14 -32.00
CA GLU A 93 -29.39 37.71 -32.16
C GLU A 93 -28.72 38.08 -30.83
N LYS A 94 -29.48 38.74 -29.92
CA LYS A 94 -28.99 39.10 -28.58
C LYS A 94 -28.68 37.88 -27.71
N SER A 95 -29.40 36.77 -27.85
CA SER A 95 -29.16 35.52 -27.11
C SER A 95 -27.96 34.79 -27.67
N ILE A 96 -27.79 34.79 -28.98
CA ILE A 96 -26.63 34.20 -29.66
C ILE A 96 -25.34 34.91 -29.24
N LYS A 97 -25.29 36.24 -29.25
CA LYS A 97 -24.13 37.02 -28.80
C LYS A 97 -23.77 36.73 -27.32
N ARG A 98 -24.76 36.49 -26.47
CA ARG A 98 -24.52 36.10 -25.06
C ARG A 98 -23.97 34.66 -24.94
N ALA A 99 -24.47 33.74 -25.77
CA ALA A 99 -23.94 32.38 -25.83
C ALA A 99 -22.46 32.35 -26.27
N GLU A 100 -22.13 33.08 -27.36
CA GLU A 100 -20.77 33.21 -27.86
C GLU A 100 -19.80 33.82 -26.83
N SER A 101 -20.26 34.84 -26.08
CA SER A 101 -19.44 35.41 -24.99
C SER A 101 -19.16 34.40 -23.90
N ARG A 102 -20.11 33.53 -23.53
CA ARG A 102 -19.92 32.46 -22.54
C ARG A 102 -19.03 31.35 -23.07
N GLU A 103 -19.19 30.96 -24.32
CA GLU A 103 -18.27 29.98 -24.97
C GLU A 103 -16.83 30.48 -24.97
N LYS A 104 -16.62 31.75 -25.28
CA LYS A 104 -15.31 32.38 -25.23
C LYS A 104 -14.73 32.43 -23.80
N MET A 105 -15.58 32.53 -22.80
CA MET A 105 -15.17 32.47 -21.39
C MET A 105 -14.77 31.05 -21.00
N LEU A 106 -15.56 30.05 -21.39
CA LEU A 106 -15.23 28.63 -21.15
C LEU A 106 -13.93 28.21 -21.87
N SER A 107 -13.73 28.65 -23.11
CA SER A 107 -12.52 28.30 -23.86
C SER A 107 -11.23 28.89 -23.29
N LYS A 108 -11.32 29.89 -22.42
CA LYS A 108 -10.19 30.52 -21.72
C LYS A 108 -9.99 29.98 -20.30
N MET A 109 -10.88 29.10 -19.84
CA MET A 109 -10.77 28.53 -18.50
C MET A 109 -9.64 27.49 -18.46
N ASP A 110 -8.74 27.64 -17.50
CA ASP A 110 -7.71 26.63 -17.24
C ASP A 110 -8.38 25.38 -16.67
N LEU A 111 -8.33 24.29 -17.43
CA LEU A 111 -8.94 23.04 -17.03
C LEU A 111 -8.06 22.32 -16.01
N LEU A 112 -8.65 22.00 -14.87
CA LEU A 112 -8.00 21.16 -13.87
C LEU A 112 -7.94 19.72 -14.41
N GLU A 113 -6.78 19.11 -14.29
CA GLU A 113 -6.63 17.69 -14.59
C GLU A 113 -7.34 16.84 -13.55
N LYS A 114 -7.96 15.74 -14.01
CA LYS A 114 -8.56 14.79 -13.08
C LYS A 114 -7.47 14.23 -12.17
N PRO A 115 -7.58 14.36 -10.84
CA PRO A 115 -6.62 13.76 -9.94
C PRO A 115 -6.51 12.25 -10.21
N THR A 116 -5.29 11.74 -10.28
CA THR A 116 -5.05 10.31 -10.46
C THR A 116 -5.64 9.57 -9.25
N GLU A 117 -6.60 8.71 -9.49
CA GLU A 117 -7.12 7.80 -8.46
C GLU A 117 -6.01 6.80 -8.15
N ILE A 118 -5.29 7.03 -7.06
CA ILE A 118 -4.42 5.98 -6.53
C ILE A 118 -5.37 4.97 -5.89
N ASN A 119 -5.57 3.87 -6.59
CA ASN A 119 -6.29 2.74 -6.02
C ASN A 119 -5.34 2.05 -5.03
N ASP A 120 -5.28 2.57 -3.80
CA ASP A 120 -4.44 2.01 -2.72
C ASP A 120 -4.95 0.63 -2.28
N ALA A 121 -6.13 0.22 -2.72
CA ALA A 121 -6.72 -1.06 -2.42
C ALA A 121 -6.42 -2.06 -3.55
N MET A 122 -5.36 -2.82 -3.40
CA MET A 122 -5.14 -4.02 -4.21
C MET A 122 -6.10 -5.11 -3.74
N HIS A 123 -7.12 -5.40 -4.53
CA HIS A 123 -8.00 -6.53 -4.28
C HIS A 123 -7.41 -7.78 -4.95
N ILE A 124 -6.81 -8.64 -4.15
CA ILE A 124 -6.38 -9.96 -4.60
C ILE A 124 -7.45 -10.96 -4.15
N THR A 125 -8.16 -11.53 -5.09
CA THR A 125 -9.07 -12.64 -4.84
C THR A 125 -8.31 -13.94 -5.15
N LEU A 126 -8.02 -14.71 -4.11
CA LEU A 126 -7.40 -16.03 -4.25
C LEU A 126 -8.50 -17.07 -4.12
N GLU A 127 -8.87 -17.64 -5.25
CA GLU A 127 -9.79 -18.79 -5.29
C GLU A 127 -8.97 -20.07 -5.37
N PRO A 128 -9.15 -21.00 -4.42
CA PRO A 128 -8.45 -22.28 -4.48
C PRO A 128 -8.98 -23.12 -5.65
N CYS A 129 -8.09 -23.64 -6.49
CA CYS A 129 -8.48 -24.57 -7.56
C CYS A 129 -9.12 -25.85 -7.02
N VAL A 130 -8.70 -26.30 -5.82
CA VAL A 130 -9.25 -27.45 -5.10
C VAL A 130 -9.47 -27.02 -3.66
N THR A 131 -10.66 -27.29 -3.15
CA THR A 131 -10.96 -27.04 -1.74
C THR A 131 -10.28 -28.13 -0.89
N SER A 132 -9.37 -27.75 -0.02
CA SER A 132 -8.70 -28.66 0.91
C SER A 132 -9.70 -29.31 1.90
N GLY A 133 -9.33 -30.47 2.43
CA GLY A 133 -10.00 -31.06 3.59
C GLY A 133 -9.94 -30.15 4.82
N ASN A 134 -10.42 -30.63 5.95
CA ASN A 134 -10.37 -29.88 7.22
C ASN A 134 -8.94 -29.76 7.77
N ASP A 135 -8.18 -30.86 7.66
CA ASP A 135 -6.77 -30.91 8.03
C ASP A 135 -5.92 -30.60 6.78
N VAL A 136 -5.26 -29.43 6.79
CA VAL A 136 -4.53 -28.91 5.61
C VAL A 136 -3.07 -29.31 5.65
N LEU A 137 -2.47 -29.32 6.83
CA LEU A 137 -1.07 -29.68 7.05
C LEU A 137 -0.90 -30.30 8.43
N SER A 138 -0.19 -31.42 8.48
CA SER A 138 0.28 -32.02 9.73
C SER A 138 1.79 -32.21 9.66
N VAL A 139 2.49 -31.69 10.65
CA VAL A 139 3.96 -31.80 10.82
C VAL A 139 4.21 -32.54 12.11
N ARG A 140 5.00 -33.61 12.05
CA ARG A 140 5.31 -34.46 13.20
C ARG A 140 6.81 -34.74 13.27
N GLU A 141 7.36 -34.55 14.48
CA GLU A 141 8.75 -34.85 14.84
C GLU A 141 9.78 -34.28 13.85
N LEU A 142 9.45 -33.14 13.22
CA LEU A 142 10.26 -32.57 12.16
C LEU A 142 11.60 -32.08 12.71
N ALA A 143 12.68 -32.49 12.10
CA ALA A 143 14.05 -32.10 12.44
C ALA A 143 14.84 -31.73 11.19
N LYS A 144 15.74 -30.76 11.35
CA LYS A 144 16.70 -30.36 10.30
C LYS A 144 17.99 -29.80 10.88
N SER A 145 19.10 -30.26 10.31
CA SER A 145 20.44 -29.78 10.60
C SER A 145 21.18 -29.48 9.32
N PHE A 146 22.16 -28.56 9.38
CA PHE A 146 23.10 -28.28 8.29
C PHE A 146 24.51 -28.16 8.86
N ASP A 147 25.46 -28.86 8.27
CA ASP A 147 26.89 -28.81 8.61
C ASP A 147 27.19 -28.93 10.12
N GLY A 148 26.45 -29.80 10.80
CA GLY A 148 26.56 -30.00 12.24
C GLY A 148 25.82 -29.01 13.12
N MET A 149 25.18 -28.00 12.55
CA MET A 149 24.31 -27.06 13.27
C MET A 149 22.86 -27.54 13.19
N THR A 150 22.28 -27.88 14.31
CA THR A 150 20.85 -28.22 14.42
C THR A 150 20.01 -26.95 14.40
N LEU A 151 19.11 -26.83 13.45
CA LEU A 151 18.17 -25.71 13.38
C LEU A 151 16.98 -25.90 14.31
N PHE A 152 16.39 -27.09 14.27
CA PHE A 152 15.28 -27.49 15.13
C PHE A 152 15.15 -29.01 15.20
N THR A 153 14.58 -29.50 16.27
CA THR A 153 14.26 -30.90 16.52
C THR A 153 12.85 -31.00 17.08
N ASP A 154 12.20 -32.11 16.82
CA ASP A 154 10.87 -32.44 17.36
C ASP A 154 9.82 -31.33 17.17
N LEU A 155 9.80 -30.72 15.97
CA LEU A 155 8.82 -29.70 15.67
C LEU A 155 7.49 -30.35 15.28
N ASN A 156 6.46 -30.04 16.04
CA ASN A 156 5.11 -30.60 15.88
C ASN A 156 4.09 -29.47 15.77
N PHE A 157 3.29 -29.45 14.71
CA PHE A 157 2.12 -28.55 14.58
C PHE A 157 1.16 -29.03 13.49
N GLU A 158 -0.07 -28.60 13.60
CA GLU A 158 -1.14 -28.86 12.62
C GLU A 158 -1.77 -27.55 12.15
N ILE A 159 -2.20 -27.55 10.90
CA ILE A 159 -2.90 -26.40 10.31
C ILE A 159 -4.23 -26.89 9.74
N LYS A 160 -5.30 -26.23 10.15
CA LYS A 160 -6.66 -26.51 9.68
C LYS A 160 -7.10 -25.49 8.64
N ARG A 161 -8.11 -25.85 7.87
CA ARG A 161 -8.68 -24.97 6.86
C ARG A 161 -9.18 -23.67 7.46
N GLY A 162 -8.78 -22.53 6.88
CA GLY A 162 -9.16 -21.18 7.30
C GLY A 162 -8.22 -20.57 8.33
N GLU A 163 -7.26 -21.32 8.89
CA GLU A 163 -6.25 -20.76 9.79
C GLU A 163 -5.21 -19.91 9.05
N ARG A 164 -4.74 -18.89 9.74
CA ARG A 164 -3.64 -18.03 9.30
C ARG A 164 -2.52 -18.13 10.32
N ILE A 165 -1.38 -18.68 9.90
CA ILE A 165 -0.26 -18.97 10.79
C ILE A 165 0.93 -18.10 10.41
N ALA A 166 1.55 -17.48 11.40
CA ALA A 166 2.82 -16.78 11.27
C ALA A 166 3.95 -17.59 11.92
N ILE A 167 5.04 -17.79 11.17
CA ILE A 167 6.28 -18.39 11.71
C ILE A 167 7.21 -17.24 12.08
N ILE A 168 7.45 -17.06 13.37
CA ILE A 168 8.31 -16.02 13.93
C ILE A 168 9.58 -16.60 14.57
N GLY A 169 10.62 -15.81 14.67
CA GLY A 169 11.90 -16.19 15.26
C GLY A 169 13.05 -15.36 14.72
N ASN A 170 14.22 -15.45 15.34
CA ASN A 170 15.42 -14.72 14.95
C ASN A 170 15.97 -15.19 13.57
N ASN A 171 16.91 -14.43 13.00
CA ASN A 171 17.54 -14.83 11.76
C ASN A 171 18.37 -16.13 11.97
N GLY A 172 18.32 -17.02 10.98
CA GLY A 172 19.03 -18.31 11.06
C GLY A 172 18.28 -19.44 11.77
N THR A 173 17.13 -19.20 12.41
CA THR A 173 16.38 -20.25 13.16
C THR A 173 15.65 -21.27 12.28
N GLY A 174 15.76 -21.18 10.96
CA GLY A 174 15.18 -22.18 10.06
C GLY A 174 13.78 -21.87 9.52
N LYS A 175 13.24 -20.65 9.67
CA LYS A 175 11.91 -20.28 9.15
C LYS A 175 11.72 -20.56 7.65
N THR A 176 12.67 -20.12 6.85
CA THR A 176 12.69 -20.40 5.40
C THR A 176 12.89 -21.86 5.10
N THR A 177 13.62 -22.58 5.94
CA THR A 177 13.86 -24.02 5.83
C THR A 177 12.55 -24.80 6.00
N ILE A 178 11.74 -24.46 7.01
CA ILE A 178 10.42 -25.05 7.22
C ILE A 178 9.53 -24.83 5.99
N LEU A 179 9.46 -23.60 5.47
CA LEU A 179 8.67 -23.30 4.26
C LEU A 179 9.16 -24.10 3.03
N LYS A 180 10.46 -24.26 2.86
CA LYS A 180 11.02 -25.07 1.77
C LYS A 180 10.64 -26.55 1.91
N MET A 181 10.62 -27.08 3.13
CA MET A 181 10.22 -28.47 3.39
C MET A 181 8.74 -28.69 3.16
N ILE A 182 7.86 -27.76 3.59
CA ILE A 182 6.41 -27.81 3.33
C ILE A 182 6.14 -27.82 1.82
N ASN A 183 6.91 -27.05 1.06
CA ASN A 183 6.79 -27.00 -0.41
C ASN A 183 7.52 -28.16 -1.13
N GLY A 184 8.10 -29.13 -0.40
CA GLY A 184 8.81 -30.25 -1.02
C GLY A 184 10.14 -29.90 -1.67
N LEU A 185 10.66 -28.67 -1.46
CA LEU A 185 11.94 -28.20 -2.01
C LEU A 185 13.16 -28.67 -1.20
N LEU A 186 12.91 -29.19 -0.01
CA LEU A 186 13.95 -29.69 0.89
C LEU A 186 13.39 -30.87 1.69
N THR A 187 14.18 -31.90 1.86
CA THR A 187 13.83 -33.07 2.67
C THR A 187 14.21 -32.87 4.13
N PRO A 188 13.36 -33.23 5.09
CA PRO A 188 13.70 -33.25 6.51
C PRO A 188 14.75 -34.34 6.79
N ASP A 189 15.47 -34.20 7.91
CA ASP A 189 16.40 -35.24 8.40
C ASP A 189 15.65 -36.27 9.22
N ASN A 190 14.59 -35.85 9.92
CA ASN A 190 13.65 -36.71 10.63
C ASN A 190 12.24 -36.10 10.62
N GLY A 191 11.24 -36.94 10.91
CA GLY A 191 9.84 -36.56 10.92
C GLY A 191 9.15 -36.59 9.57
N GLU A 192 7.89 -36.23 9.57
CA GLU A 192 7.06 -36.24 8.36
C GLU A 192 6.20 -34.97 8.22
N ILE A 193 5.93 -34.65 6.97
CA ILE A 193 5.01 -33.57 6.58
C ILE A 193 3.90 -34.20 5.72
N ARG A 194 2.65 -34.06 6.15
CA ARG A 194 1.48 -34.51 5.40
C ARG A 194 0.63 -33.31 4.99
N LEU A 195 0.36 -33.21 3.71
CA LEU A 195 -0.60 -32.27 3.15
C LEU A 195 -1.95 -32.99 3.00
N GLY A 196 -3.03 -32.32 3.43
CA GLY A 196 -4.40 -32.83 3.37
C GLY A 196 -5.11 -32.58 2.04
#